data_a6c4765cfd435d09d7dcc968ab3c81d2
#
_entry.id   a6c4765cfd435d09d7dcc968ab3c81d2
#
_cell.length_a   1.000
_cell.length_b   1.000
_cell.length_c   1.000
_cell.angle_alpha   90.00
_cell.angle_beta   90.00
_cell.angle_gamma   90.00
#
_symmetry.space_group_name_H-M   'P 1'
#
loop_
_entity.id
_entity.type
_entity.pdbx_description
1 polymer ?
#
loop_
_entity_poly.entity_id
_entity_poly.type
_entity_poly.pdbx_seq_one_letter_code
_entity_poly.pdbx_strand_id
1 'polypeptide(L)'
;MLGKLFAQEMRALWKPAAIMLAVMVVAGVVGIGCIEATDAVSRAAGFASRYVNEASAASNLTVVFVMAALFCGFLVWASLVAVYVFIAMRFYRTMFTDEGYLTLTLPVRAGTLVAAKFWAAFLLAAAFTLVACALASLAMLAITDGDGDMVSVVLSLLGGWSALTGNGGVASSIMGVANALVSAAYTVGLAFLSLTLGAWWARRHKVAAAVALYVGIGWVISLLLSIVGVLAMVGDTGTVSFMLGVVSVMQTVVNLAVAGGGVALSAYLVRAKVDLS
;
A
#
# COMPACT_ATOMS: atom_id res chain seq x y z
N MET A 1 -22.91 -8.04 17.82
CA MET A 1 -22.22 -9.25 17.36
C MET A 1 -20.98 -8.92 16.50
N LEU A 2 -21.06 -7.99 15.56
CA LEU A 2 -19.94 -7.58 14.66
C LEU A 2 -18.67 -7.17 15.45
N GLY A 3 -18.80 -6.40 16.54
CA GLY A 3 -17.65 -5.96 17.34
C GLY A 3 -16.89 -7.10 18.06
N LYS A 4 -17.57 -8.15 18.49
CA LYS A 4 -16.92 -9.32 19.11
C LYS A 4 -16.12 -10.13 18.08
N LEU A 5 -16.67 -10.33 16.89
CA LEU A 5 -16.00 -10.99 15.76
C LEU A 5 -14.77 -10.18 15.30
N PHE A 6 -14.92 -8.87 15.15
CA PHE A 6 -13.84 -7.96 14.81
C PHE A 6 -12.69 -8.02 15.85
N ALA A 7 -13.00 -7.95 17.14
CA ALA A 7 -11.99 -8.01 18.21
C ALA A 7 -11.23 -9.34 18.21
N GLN A 8 -11.91 -10.45 17.91
CA GLN A 8 -11.30 -11.77 17.79
C GLN A 8 -10.33 -11.83 16.60
N GLU A 9 -10.75 -11.35 15.43
CA GLU A 9 -9.91 -11.29 14.23
C GLU A 9 -8.69 -10.39 14.44
N MET A 10 -8.89 -9.20 15.02
CA MET A 10 -7.80 -8.27 15.31
C MET A 10 -6.77 -8.87 16.28
N ARG A 11 -7.22 -9.54 17.35
CA ARG A 11 -6.31 -10.19 18.32
C ARG A 11 -5.46 -11.28 17.66
N ALA A 12 -6.02 -11.98 16.69
CA ALA A 12 -5.30 -13.03 15.98
C ALA A 12 -4.34 -12.48 14.90
N LEU A 13 -4.61 -11.29 14.33
CA LEU A 13 -3.74 -10.62 13.36
C LEU A 13 -2.59 -9.85 14.03
N TRP A 14 -2.78 -9.38 15.27
CA TRP A 14 -1.88 -8.46 15.95
C TRP A 14 -0.43 -8.98 16.09
N LYS A 15 -0.24 -10.24 16.55
CA LYS A 15 1.10 -10.77 16.82
C LYS A 15 1.99 -10.82 15.57
N PRO A 16 1.59 -11.47 14.45
CA PRO A 16 2.42 -11.49 13.24
C PRO A 16 2.55 -10.11 12.60
N ALA A 17 1.50 -9.29 12.67
CA ALA A 17 1.54 -7.94 12.15
C ALA A 17 2.54 -7.06 12.90
N ALA A 18 2.60 -7.15 14.23
CA ALA A 18 3.56 -6.38 15.03
C ALA A 18 5.02 -6.70 14.65
N ILE A 19 5.34 -7.96 14.38
CA ILE A 19 6.68 -8.37 13.93
C ILE A 19 6.99 -7.76 12.56
N MET A 20 6.07 -7.86 11.60
CA MET A 20 6.26 -7.28 10.25
C MET A 20 6.41 -5.75 10.31
N LEU A 21 5.61 -5.10 11.15
CA LEU A 21 5.68 -3.64 11.35
C LEU A 21 7.01 -3.23 11.97
N ALA A 22 7.51 -3.98 12.97
CA ALA A 22 8.80 -3.72 13.56
C ALA A 22 9.94 -3.84 12.53
N VAL A 23 9.91 -4.88 11.67
CA VAL A 23 10.89 -5.04 10.59
C VAL A 23 10.84 -3.87 9.61
N MET A 24 9.63 -3.42 9.24
CA MET A 24 9.44 -2.28 8.34
C MET A 24 9.99 -0.98 8.93
N VAL A 25 9.72 -0.71 10.21
CA VAL A 25 10.22 0.49 10.89
C VAL A 25 11.74 0.47 11.04
N VAL A 26 12.32 -0.66 11.45
CA VAL A 26 13.78 -0.81 11.58
C VAL A 26 14.45 -0.60 10.21
N ALA A 27 13.95 -1.25 9.16
CA ALA A 27 14.48 -1.08 7.81
C ALA A 27 14.38 0.38 7.34
N GLY A 28 13.25 1.05 7.59
CA GLY A 28 13.05 2.46 7.23
C GLY A 28 14.02 3.40 7.96
N VAL A 29 14.17 3.23 9.27
CA VAL A 29 15.08 4.07 10.07
C VAL A 29 16.55 3.86 9.65
N VAL A 30 16.96 2.61 9.42
CA VAL A 30 18.31 2.31 8.91
C VAL A 30 18.52 2.93 7.52
N GLY A 31 17.51 2.85 6.65
CA GLY A 31 17.57 3.46 5.31
C GLY A 31 17.76 4.97 5.36
N ILE A 32 17.04 5.68 6.23
CA ILE A 32 17.19 7.12 6.46
C ILE A 32 18.61 7.44 6.97
N GLY A 33 19.09 6.68 7.94
CA GLY A 33 20.46 6.84 8.44
C GLY A 33 21.54 6.65 7.35
N CYS A 34 21.33 5.74 6.39
CA CYS A 34 22.21 5.58 5.24
C CYS A 34 22.16 6.78 4.29
N ILE A 35 20.98 7.41 4.09
CA ILE A 35 20.85 8.63 3.27
C ILE A 35 21.64 9.77 3.91
N GLU A 36 21.44 10.03 5.20
CA GLU A 36 22.20 11.07 5.93
C GLU A 36 23.70 10.82 5.95
N ALA A 37 24.12 9.54 6.08
CA ALA A 37 25.53 9.16 6.00
C ALA A 37 26.11 9.45 4.60
N THR A 38 25.34 9.27 3.53
CA THR A 38 25.74 9.62 2.16
C THR A 38 26.03 11.11 2.04
N ASP A 39 25.17 11.96 2.59
CA ASP A 39 25.36 13.40 2.55
C ASP A 39 26.53 13.87 3.42
N ALA A 40 26.73 13.25 4.57
CA ALA A 40 27.87 13.53 5.43
C ALA A 40 29.22 13.18 4.73
N VAL A 41 29.29 12.04 4.06
CA VAL A 41 30.47 11.61 3.29
C VAL A 41 30.69 12.52 2.09
N SER A 42 29.65 12.91 1.35
CA SER A 42 29.77 13.81 0.20
C SER A 42 30.26 15.20 0.59
N ARG A 43 29.76 15.74 1.71
CA ARG A 43 30.25 17.03 2.27
C ARG A 43 31.72 16.92 2.71
N ALA A 44 32.09 15.85 3.42
CA ALA A 44 33.49 15.61 3.82
C ALA A 44 34.43 15.45 2.62
N ALA A 45 34.00 14.75 1.56
CA ALA A 45 34.73 14.61 0.31
C ALA A 45 34.92 15.94 -0.42
N GLY A 46 33.91 16.81 -0.42
CA GLY A 46 33.99 18.16 -0.98
C GLY A 46 35.04 19.05 -0.25
N PHE A 47 35.22 18.87 1.03
CA PHE A 47 36.34 19.52 1.78
C PHE A 47 37.69 18.88 1.48
N ALA A 48 37.77 17.54 1.43
CA ALA A 48 39.00 16.82 1.21
C ALA A 48 39.53 16.97 -0.22
N SER A 49 38.71 17.05 -1.24
CA SER A 49 39.10 17.24 -2.64
C SER A 49 39.83 18.55 -2.92
N ARG A 50 39.73 19.53 -2.02
CA ARG A 50 40.53 20.78 -2.05
C ARG A 50 41.99 20.60 -1.62
N TYR A 51 42.33 19.51 -0.93
CA TYR A 51 43.60 19.31 -0.30
C TYR A 51 44.34 18.02 -0.66
N VAL A 52 43.64 16.96 -1.09
CA VAL A 52 44.25 15.65 -1.40
C VAL A 52 43.47 14.91 -2.48
N ASN A 53 44.17 14.14 -3.33
CA ASN A 53 43.60 13.30 -4.41
C ASN A 53 42.83 12.05 -3.89
N GLU A 54 42.13 12.14 -2.77
CA GLU A 54 41.40 11.03 -2.14
C GLU A 54 39.92 10.86 -2.64
N ALA A 55 39.58 11.45 -3.79
CA ALA A 55 38.21 11.40 -4.35
C ALA A 55 37.69 9.97 -4.60
N SER A 56 38.61 8.99 -4.77
CA SER A 56 38.22 7.61 -5.09
C SER A 56 37.62 6.81 -3.89
N ALA A 57 38.20 6.99 -2.69
CA ALA A 57 37.72 6.28 -1.50
C ALA A 57 36.37 6.83 -1.03
N ALA A 58 36.18 8.14 -1.05
CA ALA A 58 34.91 8.79 -0.70
C ALA A 58 33.80 8.41 -1.68
N SER A 59 34.05 8.32 -2.98
CA SER A 59 33.08 7.89 -3.99
C SER A 59 32.64 6.45 -3.77
N ASN A 60 33.51 5.54 -3.39
CA ASN A 60 33.18 4.15 -3.09
C ASN A 60 32.28 4.03 -1.84
N LEU A 61 32.54 4.79 -0.78
CA LEU A 61 31.71 4.82 0.42
C LEU A 61 30.31 5.37 0.13
N THR A 62 30.21 6.44 -0.65
CA THR A 62 28.93 6.99 -1.10
C THR A 62 28.11 5.94 -1.84
N VAL A 63 28.71 5.20 -2.77
CA VAL A 63 28.01 4.12 -3.49
C VAL A 63 27.52 3.04 -2.53
N VAL A 64 28.31 2.64 -1.54
CA VAL A 64 27.88 1.63 -0.55
C VAL A 64 26.67 2.10 0.25
N PHE A 65 26.66 3.35 0.73
CA PHE A 65 25.52 3.89 1.49
C PHE A 65 24.28 4.05 0.61
N VAL A 66 24.41 4.49 -0.64
CA VAL A 66 23.28 4.56 -1.59
C VAL A 66 22.70 3.18 -1.84
N MET A 67 23.52 2.17 -2.08
CA MET A 67 23.05 0.79 -2.28
C MET A 67 22.38 0.23 -1.03
N ALA A 68 22.90 0.53 0.16
CA ALA A 68 22.27 0.14 1.43
C ALA A 68 20.90 0.84 1.62
N ALA A 69 20.79 2.13 1.30
CA ALA A 69 19.54 2.87 1.36
C ALA A 69 18.48 2.29 0.39
N LEU A 70 18.87 1.99 -0.85
CA LEU A 70 18.00 1.34 -1.83
C LEU A 70 17.52 -0.05 -1.36
N PHE A 71 18.43 -0.84 -0.77
CA PHE A 71 18.06 -2.14 -0.20
C PHE A 71 17.07 -2.01 0.96
N CYS A 72 17.27 -1.04 1.86
CA CYS A 72 16.36 -0.74 2.94
C CYS A 72 14.98 -0.29 2.41
N GLY A 73 14.94 0.57 1.38
CA GLY A 73 13.71 0.96 0.70
C GLY A 73 12.97 -0.24 0.09
N PHE A 74 13.71 -1.16 -0.52
CA PHE A 74 13.14 -2.42 -1.02
C PHE A 74 12.56 -3.28 0.12
N LEU A 75 13.20 -3.35 1.29
CA LEU A 75 12.68 -4.08 2.46
C LEU A 75 11.38 -3.47 2.99
N VAL A 76 11.26 -2.14 3.02
CA VAL A 76 10.02 -1.45 3.39
C VAL A 76 8.90 -1.80 2.42
N TRP A 77 9.17 -1.75 1.11
CA TRP A 77 8.20 -2.14 0.09
C TRP A 77 7.82 -3.63 0.18
N ALA A 78 8.80 -4.51 0.35
CA ALA A 78 8.57 -5.94 0.51
C ALA A 78 7.71 -6.25 1.77
N SER A 79 7.89 -5.51 2.86
CA SER A 79 7.07 -5.63 4.08
C SER A 79 5.62 -5.25 3.82
N LEU A 80 5.35 -4.22 3.01
CA LEU A 80 3.99 -3.87 2.59
C LEU A 80 3.35 -5.01 1.79
N VAL A 81 4.05 -5.53 0.80
CA VAL A 81 3.56 -6.67 0.01
C VAL A 81 3.28 -7.88 0.90
N ALA A 82 4.21 -8.18 1.82
CA ALA A 82 4.07 -9.31 2.76
C ALA A 82 2.81 -9.22 3.62
N VAL A 83 2.45 -8.02 4.10
CA VAL A 83 1.22 -7.81 4.87
C VAL A 83 -0.03 -8.06 4.03
N TYR A 84 -0.09 -7.59 2.79
CA TYR A 84 -1.23 -7.87 1.92
C TYR A 84 -1.36 -9.37 1.60
N VAL A 85 -0.23 -10.04 1.34
CA VAL A 85 -0.20 -11.50 1.14
C VAL A 85 -0.65 -12.22 2.41
N PHE A 86 -0.20 -11.79 3.58
CA PHE A 86 -0.62 -12.36 4.87
C PHE A 86 -2.13 -12.20 5.10
N ILE A 87 -2.70 -11.03 4.84
CA ILE A 87 -4.14 -10.76 4.91
C ILE A 87 -4.91 -11.70 3.97
N ALA A 88 -4.46 -11.82 2.73
CA ALA A 88 -5.07 -12.67 1.71
C ALA A 88 -5.03 -14.16 2.09
N MET A 89 -3.86 -14.66 2.52
CA MET A 89 -3.71 -16.05 2.98
C MET A 89 -4.59 -16.35 4.20
N ARG A 90 -4.68 -15.42 5.14
CA ARG A 90 -5.51 -15.59 6.32
C ARG A 90 -7.00 -15.64 5.95
N PHE A 91 -7.45 -14.74 5.08
CA PHE A 91 -8.83 -14.76 4.57
C PHE A 91 -9.13 -16.10 3.87
N TYR A 92 -8.22 -16.57 3.02
CA TYR A 92 -8.35 -17.85 2.35
C TYR A 92 -8.48 -19.02 3.33
N ARG A 93 -7.56 -19.11 4.30
CA ARG A 93 -7.58 -20.18 5.32
C ARG A 93 -8.84 -20.17 6.16
N THR A 94 -9.31 -19.02 6.58
CA THR A 94 -10.48 -18.92 7.46
C THR A 94 -11.82 -19.03 6.75
N MET A 95 -11.85 -18.97 5.38
CA MET A 95 -13.11 -19.03 4.62
C MET A 95 -13.22 -20.26 3.70
N PHE A 96 -12.10 -20.79 3.21
CA PHE A 96 -12.08 -21.82 2.16
C PHE A 96 -11.33 -23.10 2.54
N THR A 97 -10.96 -23.26 3.82
CA THR A 97 -10.43 -24.52 4.38
C THR A 97 -11.38 -25.06 5.46
N ASP A 98 -11.00 -26.12 6.13
CA ASP A 98 -11.80 -26.80 7.17
C ASP A 98 -12.25 -25.85 8.29
N GLU A 99 -11.48 -24.80 8.60
CA GLU A 99 -11.89 -23.74 9.53
C GLU A 99 -13.10 -22.94 8.99
N GLY A 100 -13.26 -22.85 7.68
CA GLY A 100 -14.37 -22.17 7.02
C GLY A 100 -15.71 -22.86 7.27
N TYR A 101 -15.72 -24.19 7.30
CA TYR A 101 -16.94 -24.95 7.63
C TYR A 101 -17.46 -24.58 9.02
N LEU A 102 -16.58 -24.54 10.03
CA LEU A 102 -16.96 -24.17 11.40
C LEU A 102 -17.45 -22.71 11.49
N THR A 103 -16.85 -21.79 10.74
CA THR A 103 -17.24 -20.38 10.75
C THR A 103 -18.59 -20.15 10.07
N LEU A 104 -18.95 -20.93 9.05
CA LEU A 104 -20.22 -20.84 8.33
C LEU A 104 -21.38 -21.54 9.04
N THR A 105 -21.11 -22.47 9.98
CA THR A 105 -22.14 -23.08 10.84
C THR A 105 -22.61 -22.16 11.97
N LEU A 106 -21.89 -21.04 12.23
CA LEU A 106 -22.34 -20.06 13.22
C LEU A 106 -23.67 -19.39 12.76
N PRO A 107 -24.61 -19.13 13.70
CA PRO A 107 -25.89 -18.50 13.38
C PRO A 107 -25.72 -16.99 13.10
N VAL A 108 -24.80 -16.63 12.20
CA VAL A 108 -24.47 -15.26 11.80
C VAL A 108 -24.61 -15.13 10.29
N ARG A 109 -25.11 -13.98 9.82
CA ARG A 109 -25.22 -13.72 8.38
C ARG A 109 -23.81 -13.68 7.75
N ALA A 110 -23.60 -14.39 6.63
CA ALA A 110 -22.32 -14.43 5.92
C ALA A 110 -21.76 -13.03 5.60
N GLY A 111 -22.64 -12.07 5.28
CA GLY A 111 -22.23 -10.68 5.03
C GLY A 111 -21.62 -9.97 6.24
N THR A 112 -22.11 -10.23 7.47
CA THR A 112 -21.51 -9.65 8.69
C THR A 112 -20.17 -10.26 9.02
N LEU A 113 -19.97 -11.52 8.68
CA LEU A 113 -18.70 -12.23 8.85
C LEU A 113 -17.63 -11.66 7.89
N VAL A 114 -17.96 -11.54 6.59
CA VAL A 114 -17.05 -10.97 5.59
C VAL A 114 -16.72 -9.51 5.93
N ALA A 115 -17.74 -8.71 6.33
CA ALA A 115 -17.54 -7.32 6.72
C ALA A 115 -16.61 -7.18 7.94
N ALA A 116 -16.76 -8.02 8.98
CA ALA A 116 -15.87 -7.99 10.14
C ALA A 116 -14.42 -8.30 9.76
N LYS A 117 -14.19 -9.29 8.88
CA LYS A 117 -12.86 -9.64 8.37
C LYS A 117 -12.28 -8.53 7.50
N PHE A 118 -13.11 -7.90 6.65
CA PHE A 118 -12.68 -6.77 5.84
C PHE A 118 -12.24 -5.59 6.70
N TRP A 119 -13.01 -5.20 7.70
CA TRP A 119 -12.63 -4.09 8.58
C TRP A 119 -11.35 -4.36 9.36
N ALA A 120 -11.15 -5.59 9.85
CA ALA A 120 -9.91 -5.97 10.53
C ALA A 120 -8.69 -5.92 9.57
N ALA A 121 -8.83 -6.45 8.36
CA ALA A 121 -7.82 -6.41 7.31
C ALA A 121 -7.52 -4.98 6.85
N PHE A 122 -8.57 -4.17 6.65
CA PHE A 122 -8.46 -2.77 6.26
C PHE A 122 -7.70 -1.93 7.29
N LEU A 123 -8.05 -2.05 8.58
CA LEU A 123 -7.33 -1.31 9.63
C LEU A 123 -5.86 -1.69 9.71
N LEU A 124 -5.56 -2.97 9.55
CA LEU A 124 -4.18 -3.43 9.50
C LEU A 124 -3.44 -2.85 8.28
N ALA A 125 -4.02 -2.98 7.08
CA ALA A 125 -3.46 -2.43 5.85
C ALA A 125 -3.28 -0.91 5.94
N ALA A 126 -4.25 -0.19 6.47
CA ALA A 126 -4.20 1.26 6.68
C ALA A 126 -3.05 1.66 7.61
N ALA A 127 -2.87 0.95 8.73
CA ALA A 127 -1.77 1.19 9.66
C ALA A 127 -0.40 1.04 8.98
N PHE A 128 -0.20 -0.03 8.22
CA PHE A 128 1.05 -0.25 7.48
C PHE A 128 1.27 0.81 6.38
N THR A 129 0.23 1.16 5.65
CA THR A 129 0.30 2.21 4.62
C THR A 129 0.67 3.56 5.24
N LEU A 130 0.07 3.93 6.37
CA LEU A 130 0.39 5.19 7.05
C LEU A 130 1.83 5.21 7.57
N VAL A 131 2.32 4.11 8.15
CA VAL A 131 3.73 4.02 8.59
C VAL A 131 4.68 4.08 7.40
N ALA A 132 4.38 3.41 6.29
CA ALA A 132 5.19 3.49 5.08
C ALA A 132 5.23 4.91 4.50
N CYS A 133 4.10 5.61 4.47
CA CYS A 133 4.05 7.01 4.06
C CYS A 133 4.88 7.91 4.99
N ALA A 134 4.81 7.69 6.30
CA ALA A 134 5.62 8.44 7.26
C ALA A 134 7.13 8.19 7.07
N LEU A 135 7.55 6.95 6.85
CA LEU A 135 8.95 6.62 6.57
C LEU A 135 9.42 7.22 5.24
N ALA A 136 8.59 7.16 4.19
CA ALA A 136 8.90 7.76 2.90
C ALA A 136 9.04 9.29 2.99
N SER A 137 8.19 9.94 3.78
CA SER A 137 8.28 11.38 4.00
C SER A 137 9.55 11.79 4.76
N LEU A 138 9.94 11.04 5.78
CA LEU A 138 11.18 11.26 6.51
C LEU A 138 12.42 11.03 5.60
N ALA A 139 12.39 10.00 4.74
CA ALA A 139 13.47 9.76 3.77
C ALA A 139 13.60 10.92 2.77
N MET A 140 12.48 11.50 2.31
CA MET A 140 12.51 12.67 1.42
C MET A 140 13.09 13.92 2.11
N LEU A 141 12.76 14.13 3.39
CA LEU A 141 13.37 15.22 4.18
C LEU A 141 14.88 15.06 4.30
N ALA A 142 15.36 13.85 4.50
CA ALA A 142 16.79 13.56 4.53
C ALA A 142 17.47 13.86 3.19
N ILE A 143 16.78 13.63 2.05
CA ILE A 143 17.32 13.92 0.70
C ILE A 143 17.34 15.44 0.41
N THR A 144 16.42 16.22 0.95
CA THR A 144 16.28 17.66 0.68
C THR A 144 17.07 18.58 1.62
N ASP A 145 18.06 18.04 2.37
CA ASP A 145 18.88 18.77 3.36
C ASP A 145 18.08 19.56 4.43
N GLY A 146 16.85 19.19 4.65
CA GLY A 146 15.98 19.85 5.65
C GLY A 146 15.42 21.22 5.25
N ASP A 147 15.72 21.72 4.05
CA ASP A 147 15.21 23.01 3.55
C ASP A 147 13.72 22.99 3.21
N GLY A 148 13.11 21.83 3.22
CA GLY A 148 11.66 21.66 3.06
C GLY A 148 10.94 21.76 4.40
N ASP A 149 9.83 22.53 4.42
CA ASP A 149 8.92 22.49 5.55
C ASP A 149 8.47 21.03 5.77
N MET A 150 8.82 20.42 6.94
CA MET A 150 8.55 19.00 7.23
C MET A 150 7.10 18.64 6.93
N VAL A 151 6.20 19.56 7.22
CA VAL A 151 4.79 19.43 6.93
C VAL A 151 4.54 19.37 5.43
N SER A 152 5.15 20.22 4.61
CA SER A 152 4.91 20.27 3.15
C SER A 152 5.42 19.01 2.44
N VAL A 153 6.55 18.44 2.87
CA VAL A 153 7.10 17.19 2.29
C VAL A 153 6.25 15.98 2.67
N VAL A 154 5.89 15.82 3.95
CA VAL A 154 4.96 14.77 4.39
C VAL A 154 3.64 14.87 3.63
N LEU A 155 3.16 16.08 3.47
CA LEU A 155 1.91 16.39 2.82
C LEU A 155 1.97 16.13 1.30
N SER A 156 3.09 16.41 0.63
CA SER A 156 3.27 16.17 -0.80
C SER A 156 3.34 14.67 -1.13
N LEU A 157 4.00 13.88 -0.29
CA LEU A 157 4.07 12.42 -0.48
C LEU A 157 2.74 11.72 -0.20
N LEU A 158 2.01 12.16 0.82
CA LEU A 158 0.65 11.69 1.08
C LEU A 158 -0.33 12.19 0.01
N GLY A 159 -0.07 13.38 -0.55
CA GLY A 159 -0.88 14.01 -1.57
C GLY A 159 -0.73 13.41 -2.98
N GLY A 160 0.35 12.70 -3.26
CA GLY A 160 0.62 12.11 -4.57
C GLY A 160 0.50 13.14 -5.71
N TRP A 161 -0.60 13.11 -6.47
CA TRP A 161 -0.84 13.99 -7.60
C TRP A 161 -1.01 15.48 -7.24
N SER A 162 -1.42 15.82 -6.02
CA SER A 162 -1.59 17.21 -5.60
C SER A 162 -0.25 17.96 -5.46
N ALA A 163 0.83 17.24 -5.22
CA ALA A 163 2.17 17.82 -5.22
C ALA A 163 2.61 18.30 -6.60
N LEU A 164 2.15 17.61 -7.66
CA LEU A 164 2.44 17.99 -9.05
C LEU A 164 1.62 19.22 -9.52
N THR A 165 0.52 19.53 -8.86
CA THR A 165 -0.35 20.68 -9.21
C THR A 165 0.02 21.98 -8.49
N GLY A 166 1.07 21.98 -7.67
CA GLY A 166 1.61 23.18 -7.02
C GLY A 166 0.75 23.79 -5.90
N ASN A 167 -0.38 23.20 -5.57
CA ASN A 167 -1.28 23.66 -4.52
C ASN A 167 -0.96 22.96 -3.18
N GLY A 168 0.26 23.13 -2.67
CA GLY A 168 0.71 22.59 -1.38
C GLY A 168 0.02 23.26 -0.19
N GLY A 169 -1.23 22.94 0.08
CA GLY A 169 -1.97 23.40 1.25
C GLY A 169 -2.43 22.22 2.13
N VAL A 170 -2.89 22.52 3.34
CA VAL A 170 -3.43 21.53 4.29
C VAL A 170 -4.54 20.66 3.65
N ALA A 171 -5.33 21.24 2.75
CA ALA A 171 -6.40 20.52 2.03
C ALA A 171 -5.86 19.42 1.11
N SER A 172 -4.76 19.66 0.39
CA SER A 172 -4.14 18.66 -0.49
C SER A 172 -3.60 17.47 0.27
N SER A 173 -3.15 17.70 1.48
CA SER A 173 -2.60 16.71 2.39
C SER A 173 -3.66 15.79 2.96
N ILE A 174 -4.76 16.35 3.42
CA ILE A 174 -5.91 15.58 3.88
C ILE A 174 -6.41 14.67 2.74
N MET A 175 -6.45 15.22 1.51
CA MET A 175 -6.85 14.45 0.33
C MET A 175 -5.87 13.31 0.03
N GLY A 176 -4.57 13.52 0.24
CA GLY A 176 -3.56 12.50 0.07
C GLY A 176 -3.66 11.36 1.07
N VAL A 177 -3.83 11.67 2.36
CA VAL A 177 -4.09 10.65 3.39
C VAL A 177 -5.37 9.88 3.07
N ALA A 178 -6.44 10.58 2.68
CA ALA A 178 -7.69 9.95 2.29
C ALA A 178 -7.50 9.01 1.09
N ASN A 179 -6.75 9.43 0.06
CA ASN A 179 -6.44 8.59 -1.10
C ASN A 179 -5.59 7.38 -0.74
N ALA A 180 -4.60 7.51 0.15
CA ALA A 180 -3.81 6.38 0.65
C ALA A 180 -4.67 5.36 1.39
N LEU A 181 -5.61 5.82 2.22
CA LEU A 181 -6.56 4.94 2.91
C LEU A 181 -7.54 4.25 1.94
N VAL A 182 -8.04 4.97 0.94
CA VAL A 182 -8.89 4.40 -0.12
C VAL A 182 -8.12 3.37 -0.95
N SER A 183 -6.83 3.61 -1.24
CA SER A 183 -5.95 2.66 -1.93
C SER A 183 -5.73 1.39 -1.09
N ALA A 184 -5.55 1.51 0.23
CA ALA A 184 -5.48 0.34 1.12
C ALA A 184 -6.79 -0.46 1.12
N ALA A 185 -7.96 0.22 1.16
CA ALA A 185 -9.26 -0.42 1.07
C ALA A 185 -9.47 -1.14 -0.28
N TYR A 186 -9.06 -0.50 -1.39
CA TYR A 186 -9.07 -1.09 -2.73
C TYR A 186 -8.27 -2.39 -2.79
N THR A 187 -7.04 -2.39 -2.29
CA THR A 187 -6.15 -3.55 -2.32
C THR A 187 -6.74 -4.73 -1.54
N VAL A 188 -7.27 -4.48 -0.35
CA VAL A 188 -7.95 -5.50 0.47
C VAL A 188 -9.23 -5.98 -0.20
N GLY A 189 -10.06 -5.08 -0.72
CA GLY A 189 -11.32 -5.41 -1.41
C GLY A 189 -11.07 -6.24 -2.67
N LEU A 190 -10.08 -5.87 -3.47
CA LEU A 190 -9.67 -6.62 -4.66
C LEU A 190 -9.13 -8.01 -4.30
N ALA A 191 -8.36 -8.14 -3.21
CA ALA A 191 -7.86 -9.43 -2.73
C ALA A 191 -9.01 -10.34 -2.29
N PHE A 192 -10.00 -9.82 -1.58
CA PHE A 192 -11.17 -10.60 -1.16
C PHE A 192 -12.01 -11.04 -2.37
N LEU A 193 -12.22 -10.14 -3.32
CA LEU A 193 -12.93 -10.43 -4.57
C LEU A 193 -12.22 -11.53 -5.37
N SER A 194 -10.91 -11.38 -5.58
CA SER A 194 -10.13 -12.33 -6.38
C SER A 194 -10.07 -13.72 -5.74
N LEU A 195 -9.97 -13.79 -4.41
CA LEU A 195 -9.98 -15.05 -3.68
C LEU A 195 -11.33 -15.77 -3.76
N THR A 196 -12.44 -15.02 -3.63
CA THR A 196 -13.79 -15.61 -3.74
C THR A 196 -14.11 -16.06 -5.16
N LEU A 197 -13.73 -15.28 -6.18
CA LEU A 197 -13.90 -15.65 -7.58
C LEU A 197 -12.99 -16.84 -7.96
N GLY A 198 -11.74 -16.85 -7.49
CA GLY A 198 -10.80 -17.93 -7.71
C GLY A 198 -11.25 -19.26 -7.10
N ALA A 199 -11.81 -19.19 -5.88
CA ALA A 199 -12.39 -20.35 -5.21
C ALA A 199 -13.64 -20.89 -5.93
N TRP A 200 -14.42 -20.01 -6.57
CA TRP A 200 -15.62 -20.38 -7.33
C TRP A 200 -15.26 -20.99 -8.71
N TRP A 201 -14.30 -20.38 -9.41
CA TRP A 201 -14.00 -20.78 -10.80
C TRP A 201 -13.07 -21.99 -10.89
N ALA A 202 -12.06 -22.10 -10.03
CA ALA A 202 -11.03 -23.13 -10.11
C ALA A 202 -11.20 -24.19 -9.02
N ARG A 203 -11.61 -25.42 -9.42
CA ARG A 203 -11.78 -26.54 -8.49
C ARG A 203 -10.43 -27.12 -8.00
N ARG A 204 -9.40 -27.19 -8.87
CA ARG A 204 -8.11 -27.82 -8.54
C ARG A 204 -7.03 -26.84 -8.02
N HIS A 205 -6.97 -25.62 -8.60
CA HIS A 205 -5.90 -24.64 -8.31
C HIS A 205 -6.50 -23.30 -7.83
N LYS A 206 -7.29 -23.33 -6.74
CA LYS A 206 -8.04 -22.19 -6.19
C LYS A 206 -7.14 -20.95 -5.95
N VAL A 207 -5.95 -21.16 -5.35
CA VAL A 207 -5.02 -20.06 -5.02
C VAL A 207 -4.36 -19.48 -6.27
N ALA A 208 -3.92 -20.30 -7.21
CA ALA A 208 -3.30 -19.83 -8.45
C ALA A 208 -4.30 -19.00 -9.30
N ALA A 209 -5.56 -19.46 -9.38
CA ALA A 209 -6.61 -18.71 -10.06
C ALA A 209 -6.91 -17.38 -9.36
N ALA A 210 -6.93 -17.35 -8.03
CA ALA A 210 -7.13 -16.12 -7.27
C ALA A 210 -5.99 -15.10 -7.51
N VAL A 211 -4.74 -15.54 -7.53
CA VAL A 211 -3.58 -14.68 -7.84
C VAL A 211 -3.68 -14.16 -9.27
N ALA A 212 -3.99 -15.02 -10.25
CA ALA A 212 -4.15 -14.60 -11.64
C ALA A 212 -5.28 -13.57 -11.81
N LEU A 213 -6.41 -13.76 -11.12
CA LEU A 213 -7.52 -12.79 -11.13
C LEU A 213 -7.14 -11.47 -10.45
N TYR A 214 -6.42 -11.53 -9.32
CA TYR A 214 -5.95 -10.33 -8.64
C TYR A 214 -5.06 -9.48 -9.55
N VAL A 215 -4.05 -10.10 -10.15
CA VAL A 215 -3.13 -9.44 -11.09
C VAL A 215 -3.89 -8.98 -12.33
N GLY A 216 -4.73 -9.82 -12.93
CA GLY A 216 -5.47 -9.50 -14.16
C GLY A 216 -6.43 -8.34 -13.99
N ILE A 217 -7.29 -8.36 -12.96
CA ILE A 217 -8.24 -7.28 -12.69
C ILE A 217 -7.50 -5.98 -12.34
N GLY A 218 -6.48 -6.06 -11.48
CA GLY A 218 -5.67 -4.91 -11.11
C GLY A 218 -4.97 -4.28 -12.31
N TRP A 219 -4.43 -5.10 -13.21
CA TRP A 219 -3.75 -4.65 -14.43
C TRP A 219 -4.71 -3.99 -15.41
N VAL A 220 -5.88 -4.57 -15.63
CA VAL A 220 -6.91 -3.97 -16.50
C VAL A 220 -7.36 -2.61 -15.98
N ILE A 221 -7.64 -2.50 -14.66
CA ILE A 221 -8.04 -1.22 -14.05
C ILE A 221 -6.91 -0.20 -14.20
N SER A 222 -5.66 -0.59 -13.92
CA SER A 222 -4.49 0.27 -14.03
C SER A 222 -4.26 0.75 -15.48
N LEU A 223 -4.43 -0.14 -16.47
CA LEU A 223 -4.33 0.22 -17.88
C LEU A 223 -5.41 1.23 -18.30
N LEU A 224 -6.66 0.99 -17.93
CA LEU A 224 -7.75 1.91 -18.27
C LEU A 224 -7.51 3.31 -17.69
N LEU A 225 -7.07 3.38 -16.43
CA LEU A 225 -6.77 4.65 -15.78
C LEU A 225 -5.52 5.33 -16.36
N SER A 226 -4.50 4.57 -16.75
CA SER A 226 -3.29 5.12 -17.38
C SER A 226 -3.57 5.69 -18.75
N ILE A 227 -4.43 5.05 -19.55
CA ILE A 227 -4.87 5.58 -20.86
C ILE A 227 -5.58 6.93 -20.69
N VAL A 228 -6.50 7.02 -19.73
CA VAL A 228 -7.18 8.29 -19.42
C VAL A 228 -6.18 9.35 -18.94
N GLY A 229 -5.20 8.97 -18.11
CA GLY A 229 -4.13 9.85 -17.64
C GLY A 229 -3.24 10.38 -18.78
N VAL A 230 -2.87 9.53 -19.72
CA VAL A 230 -2.09 9.93 -20.92
C VAL A 230 -2.90 10.87 -21.81
N LEU A 231 -4.18 10.58 -22.06
CA LEU A 231 -5.06 11.47 -22.82
C LEU A 231 -5.23 12.84 -22.15
N ALA A 232 -5.23 12.87 -20.82
CA ALA A 232 -5.29 14.12 -20.06
C ALA A 232 -4.03 14.99 -20.17
N MET A 233 -2.90 14.42 -20.60
CA MET A 233 -1.65 15.16 -20.84
C MET A 233 -1.58 15.84 -22.22
N VAL A 234 -2.57 15.61 -23.08
CA VAL A 234 -2.65 16.23 -24.42
C VAL A 234 -3.42 17.54 -24.28
N GLY A 235 -2.70 18.66 -24.12
CA GLY A 235 -3.32 19.99 -24.01
C GLY A 235 -2.37 21.05 -23.46
N ASP A 236 -2.90 22.25 -23.31
CA ASP A 236 -2.21 23.39 -22.69
C ASP A 236 -2.03 23.15 -21.18
N THR A 237 -1.03 23.78 -20.55
CA THR A 237 -0.69 23.58 -19.12
C THR A 237 -1.87 23.76 -18.17
N GLY A 238 -2.78 24.69 -18.47
CA GLY A 238 -4.01 24.91 -17.67
C GLY A 238 -5.03 23.78 -17.81
N THR A 239 -5.21 23.24 -19.01
CA THR A 239 -6.10 22.10 -19.27
C THR A 239 -5.53 20.81 -18.70
N VAL A 240 -4.21 20.61 -18.75
CA VAL A 240 -3.52 19.44 -18.18
C VAL A 240 -3.72 19.36 -16.67
N SER A 241 -3.52 20.45 -15.92
CA SER A 241 -3.69 20.47 -14.46
C SER A 241 -5.15 20.18 -14.05
N PHE A 242 -6.12 20.72 -14.75
CA PHE A 242 -7.54 20.40 -14.53
C PHE A 242 -7.85 18.94 -14.80
N MET A 243 -7.41 18.41 -15.94
CA MET A 243 -7.64 17.02 -16.34
C MET A 243 -6.96 16.02 -15.37
N LEU A 244 -5.76 16.32 -14.88
CA LEU A 244 -5.10 15.50 -13.85
C LEU A 244 -5.91 15.48 -12.54
N GLY A 245 -6.52 16.60 -12.16
CA GLY A 245 -7.46 16.66 -11.05
C GLY A 245 -8.67 15.73 -11.25
N VAL A 246 -9.27 15.76 -12.43
CA VAL A 246 -10.39 14.86 -12.79
C VAL A 246 -9.96 13.38 -12.74
N VAL A 247 -8.79 13.05 -13.28
CA VAL A 247 -8.24 11.67 -13.23
C VAL A 247 -8.03 11.20 -11.81
N SER A 248 -7.52 12.04 -10.91
CA SER A 248 -7.31 11.68 -9.49
C SER A 248 -8.63 11.40 -8.76
N VAL A 249 -9.67 12.19 -9.01
CA VAL A 249 -11.02 11.95 -8.47
C VAL A 249 -11.59 10.65 -9.03
N MET A 250 -11.47 10.44 -10.35
CA MET A 250 -11.94 9.20 -11.00
C MET A 250 -11.22 7.97 -10.44
N GLN A 251 -9.91 8.03 -10.23
CA GLN A 251 -9.13 6.98 -9.57
C GLN A 251 -9.69 6.67 -8.18
N THR A 252 -9.96 7.68 -7.37
CA THR A 252 -10.50 7.53 -6.01
C THR A 252 -11.88 6.87 -6.03
N VAL A 253 -12.77 7.30 -6.95
CA VAL A 253 -14.10 6.71 -7.13
C VAL A 253 -14.02 5.25 -7.55
N VAL A 254 -13.17 4.91 -8.52
CA VAL A 254 -12.95 3.52 -8.98
C VAL A 254 -12.42 2.66 -7.83
N ASN A 255 -11.44 3.15 -7.07
CA ASN A 255 -10.90 2.43 -5.92
C ASN A 255 -11.97 2.16 -4.86
N LEU A 256 -12.82 3.15 -4.56
CA LEU A 256 -13.90 3.01 -3.60
C LEU A 256 -14.98 2.02 -4.10
N ALA A 257 -15.33 2.09 -5.39
CA ALA A 257 -16.28 1.18 -6.01
C ALA A 257 -15.79 -0.27 -5.99
N VAL A 258 -14.50 -0.51 -6.28
CA VAL A 258 -13.90 -1.85 -6.22
C VAL A 258 -13.79 -2.34 -4.78
N ALA A 259 -13.44 -1.49 -3.82
CA ALA A 259 -13.40 -1.85 -2.40
C ALA A 259 -14.79 -2.28 -1.90
N GLY A 260 -15.81 -1.45 -2.09
CA GLY A 260 -17.17 -1.73 -1.65
C GLY A 260 -17.84 -2.86 -2.44
N GLY A 261 -17.74 -2.82 -3.77
CA GLY A 261 -18.25 -3.86 -4.66
C GLY A 261 -17.58 -5.22 -4.43
N GLY A 262 -16.27 -5.21 -4.18
CA GLY A 262 -15.48 -6.41 -3.86
C GLY A 262 -15.99 -7.10 -2.59
N VAL A 263 -16.24 -6.32 -1.52
CA VAL A 263 -16.80 -6.85 -0.26
C VAL A 263 -18.22 -7.35 -0.45
N ALA A 264 -19.07 -6.58 -1.13
CA ALA A 264 -20.46 -6.96 -1.36
C ALA A 264 -20.58 -8.23 -2.22
N LEU A 265 -19.80 -8.31 -3.31
CA LEU A 265 -19.80 -9.46 -4.21
C LEU A 265 -19.18 -10.70 -3.53
N SER A 266 -18.11 -10.54 -2.75
CA SER A 266 -17.55 -11.65 -1.97
C SER A 266 -18.54 -12.19 -0.94
N ALA A 267 -19.27 -11.32 -0.25
CA ALA A 267 -20.32 -11.72 0.69
C ALA A 267 -21.49 -12.46 0.00
N TYR A 268 -21.87 -12.02 -1.19
CA TYR A 268 -22.88 -12.68 -2.01
C TYR A 268 -22.43 -14.05 -2.50
N LEU A 269 -21.22 -14.16 -3.03
CA LEU A 269 -20.67 -15.42 -3.55
C LEU A 269 -20.46 -16.46 -2.44
N VAL A 270 -19.99 -16.06 -1.27
CA VAL A 270 -19.85 -16.95 -0.10
C VAL A 270 -21.21 -17.52 0.30
N ARG A 271 -22.28 -16.71 0.22
CA ARG A 271 -23.63 -17.17 0.58
C ARG A 271 -24.27 -18.06 -0.48
N ALA A 272 -24.05 -17.77 -1.77
CA ALA A 272 -24.86 -18.33 -2.85
C ALA A 272 -24.20 -19.50 -3.60
N LYS A 273 -22.86 -19.58 -3.65
CA LYS A 273 -22.18 -20.43 -4.64
C LYS A 273 -20.89 -21.09 -4.18
N VAL A 274 -20.38 -20.85 -2.98
CA VAL A 274 -19.15 -21.50 -2.53
C VAL A 274 -19.49 -22.90 -2.03
N ASP A 275 -19.12 -23.90 -2.84
CA ASP A 275 -19.16 -25.31 -2.47
C ASP A 275 -17.90 -25.62 -1.66
N LEU A 276 -18.07 -26.07 -0.43
CA LEU A 276 -17.01 -26.37 0.52
C LEU A 276 -16.50 -27.83 0.41
N SER A 277 -16.99 -28.58 -0.60
CA SER A 277 -16.57 -29.97 -0.89
C SER A 277 -15.25 -30.04 -1.63
#